data_ac5401a00e8dcc1f8ce88316277ad8a3
#
_entry.id   ac5401a00e8dcc1f8ce88316277ad8a3
#
_cell.length_a   1.000
_cell.length_b   1.000
_cell.length_c   1.000
_cell.angle_alpha   90.00
_cell.angle_beta   90.00
_cell.angle_gamma   90.00
#
_symmetry.space_group_name_H-M   'P 1'
#
loop_
_entity.id
_entity.type
_entity.pdbx_description
1 polymer ?
#
loop_
_entity_poly.entity_id
_entity_poly.type
_entity_poly.pdbx_seq_one_letter_code
_entity_poly.pdbx_strand_id
1 'polypeptide(L)'
;MGTPDFAVPSLEKLLSAGYDVAAVFTQPDKPKGRGNKLQCSPVKELALSRGIPVFQPVSLKKGDAESIISDINPDMIVVAVYGKILPQSILNIPRLGCVNVHGSLLPSYRGAAPIQWSVINGDEKTGITIMYMASGIDTGDMIAKREVPIGKDETSGELFDRLSLLGAELLADTIPSIEDGTAKPEKQDESLATYAPMISKDMADIDWKRPAGEVKNLIRGLNPWPCASSRLDGKKIKIFSAELSELNGEAGTAVNCDGRILVYCGEGSVILKEIQPENGKRMPGESYLLGHPINGKAVLG
;
A
#
# COMPACT_ATOMS: atom_id res chain seq x y z
N MET A 1 -12.89 -11.53 1.96
CA MET A 1 -11.51 -12.05 1.93
C MET A 1 -10.52 -10.89 2.07
N GLY A 2 -9.62 -10.91 3.05
CA GLY A 2 -8.69 -9.80 3.28
C GLY A 2 -7.66 -10.16 4.34
N THR A 3 -6.56 -9.37 4.46
CA THR A 3 -5.51 -9.69 5.42
C THR A 3 -5.03 -8.48 6.22
N PRO A 4 -4.47 -7.41 5.62
CA PRO A 4 -3.92 -6.27 6.36
C PRO A 4 -5.01 -5.27 6.79
N ASP A 5 -4.57 -4.24 7.49
CA ASP A 5 -5.39 -3.14 7.99
C ASP A 5 -6.27 -2.51 6.90
N PHE A 6 -5.83 -2.46 5.65
CA PHE A 6 -6.60 -1.95 4.50
C PHE A 6 -7.98 -2.62 4.35
N ALA A 7 -8.10 -3.89 4.68
CA ALA A 7 -9.34 -4.64 4.51
C ALA A 7 -10.31 -4.50 5.69
N VAL A 8 -9.83 -3.99 6.83
CA VAL A 8 -10.63 -3.84 8.06
C VAL A 8 -11.80 -2.89 7.86
N PRO A 9 -11.64 -1.66 7.33
CA PRO A 9 -12.77 -0.75 7.12
C PRO A 9 -13.83 -1.31 6.18
N SER A 10 -13.43 -2.08 5.15
CA SER A 10 -14.40 -2.74 4.26
C SER A 10 -15.25 -3.75 5.01
N LEU A 11 -14.67 -4.58 5.88
CA LEU A 11 -15.42 -5.52 6.71
C LEU A 11 -16.34 -4.79 7.70
N GLU A 12 -15.85 -3.77 8.39
CA GLU A 12 -16.65 -2.96 9.32
C GLU A 12 -17.84 -2.29 8.62
N LYS A 13 -17.60 -1.76 7.41
CA LYS A 13 -18.63 -1.09 6.63
C LYS A 13 -19.73 -2.05 6.19
N LEU A 14 -19.37 -3.25 5.72
CA LEU A 14 -20.34 -4.28 5.37
C LEU A 14 -21.21 -4.67 6.59
N LEU A 15 -20.59 -4.91 7.73
CA LEU A 15 -21.31 -5.25 8.98
C LEU A 15 -22.22 -4.11 9.43
N SER A 16 -21.77 -2.86 9.39
CA SER A 16 -22.56 -1.68 9.79
C SER A 16 -23.69 -1.38 8.82
N ALA A 17 -23.54 -1.77 7.55
CA ALA A 17 -24.58 -1.66 6.53
C ALA A 17 -25.64 -2.78 6.61
N GLY A 18 -25.47 -3.75 7.53
CA GLY A 18 -26.41 -4.84 7.76
C GLY A 18 -26.26 -6.04 6.85
N TYR A 19 -25.14 -6.13 6.11
CA TYR A 19 -24.85 -7.33 5.32
C TYR A 19 -24.51 -8.53 6.21
N ASP A 20 -25.06 -9.70 5.88
CA ASP A 20 -24.71 -10.95 6.52
C ASP A 20 -23.34 -11.44 6.03
N VAL A 21 -22.34 -11.33 6.88
CA VAL A 21 -20.98 -11.79 6.58
C VAL A 21 -20.82 -13.21 7.10
N ALA A 22 -21.16 -14.20 6.28
CA ALA A 22 -21.17 -15.62 6.64
C ALA A 22 -19.77 -16.15 7.05
N ALA A 23 -18.71 -15.62 6.47
CA ALA A 23 -17.34 -16.03 6.79
C ALA A 23 -16.27 -15.00 6.37
N VAL A 24 -15.12 -15.09 7.01
CA VAL A 24 -13.92 -14.34 6.66
C VAL A 24 -12.80 -15.30 6.28
N PHE A 25 -12.16 -15.05 5.14
CA PHE A 25 -10.95 -15.73 4.71
C PHE A 25 -9.76 -14.77 4.80
N THR A 26 -8.71 -15.15 5.50
CA THR A 26 -7.48 -14.37 5.67
C THR A 26 -6.26 -15.26 5.53
N GLN A 27 -5.07 -14.65 5.41
CA GLN A 27 -3.83 -15.44 5.38
C GLN A 27 -3.54 -16.09 6.74
N PRO A 28 -2.82 -17.23 6.76
CA PRO A 28 -2.36 -17.83 8.01
C PRO A 28 -1.59 -16.84 8.88
N ASP A 29 -1.72 -17.01 10.20
CA ASP A 29 -0.97 -16.20 11.17
C ASP A 29 0.53 -16.33 10.90
N LYS A 30 1.25 -15.21 11.00
CA LYS A 30 2.69 -15.16 10.75
C LYS A 30 3.42 -14.64 11.99
N PRO A 31 4.66 -15.11 12.22
CA PRO A 31 5.51 -14.51 13.22
C PRO A 31 5.77 -13.02 12.91
N LYS A 32 5.58 -12.13 13.91
CA LYS A 32 5.81 -10.69 13.78
C LYS A 32 6.61 -10.16 14.97
N GLY A 33 7.44 -9.15 14.71
CA GLY A 33 8.20 -8.44 15.73
C GLY A 33 9.43 -9.18 16.29
N ARG A 34 10.09 -8.53 17.26
CA ARG A 34 11.21 -9.10 17.99
C ARG A 34 10.71 -10.19 18.94
N GLY A 35 10.91 -11.44 18.61
CA GLY A 35 10.46 -12.58 19.43
C GLY A 35 9.55 -13.56 18.69
N ASN A 36 9.29 -13.35 17.39
CA ASN A 36 8.56 -14.28 16.51
C ASN A 36 7.24 -14.82 17.08
N LYS A 37 6.50 -14.03 17.85
CA LYS A 37 5.17 -14.42 18.30
C LYS A 37 4.21 -14.44 17.12
N LEU A 38 3.43 -15.52 17.00
CA LEU A 38 2.35 -15.60 16.02
C LEU A 38 1.36 -14.47 16.29
N GLN A 39 1.09 -13.67 15.26
CA GLN A 39 0.14 -12.57 15.33
C GLN A 39 -0.99 -12.82 14.34
N CYS A 40 -2.21 -12.63 14.81
CA CYS A 40 -3.40 -12.64 13.95
C CYS A 40 -3.34 -11.51 12.94
N SER A 41 -3.98 -11.71 11.78
CA SER A 41 -4.21 -10.59 10.86
C SER A 41 -5.24 -9.64 11.46
N PRO A 42 -5.18 -8.32 11.16
CA PRO A 42 -6.18 -7.34 11.63
C PRO A 42 -7.61 -7.74 11.26
N VAL A 43 -7.82 -8.27 10.06
CA VAL A 43 -9.14 -8.77 9.63
C VAL A 43 -9.60 -9.96 10.46
N LYS A 44 -8.70 -10.86 10.87
CA LYS A 44 -9.04 -11.98 11.77
C LYS A 44 -9.45 -11.49 13.14
N GLU A 45 -8.71 -10.55 13.71
CA GLU A 45 -9.03 -9.96 15.02
C GLU A 45 -10.43 -9.36 15.03
N LEU A 46 -10.77 -8.57 14.01
CA LEU A 46 -12.12 -8.00 13.86
C LEU A 46 -13.17 -9.12 13.71
N ALA A 47 -12.97 -10.08 12.81
CA ALA A 47 -13.93 -11.15 12.58
C ALA A 47 -14.23 -11.95 13.86
N LEU A 48 -13.20 -12.32 14.61
CA LEU A 48 -13.35 -13.04 15.88
C LEU A 48 -14.11 -12.20 16.92
N SER A 49 -13.84 -10.89 17.00
CA SER A 49 -14.55 -9.98 17.92
C SER A 49 -16.06 -9.85 17.59
N ARG A 50 -16.44 -10.17 16.36
CA ARG A 50 -17.84 -10.14 15.87
C ARG A 50 -18.48 -11.54 15.78
N GLY A 51 -17.77 -12.59 16.23
CA GLY A 51 -18.27 -13.97 16.18
C GLY A 51 -18.36 -14.56 14.76
N ILE A 52 -17.65 -13.98 13.79
CA ILE A 52 -17.68 -14.42 12.39
C ILE A 52 -16.69 -15.58 12.22
N PRO A 53 -17.08 -16.70 11.56
CA PRO A 53 -16.18 -17.80 11.23
C PRO A 53 -14.96 -17.34 10.42
N VAL A 54 -13.76 -17.78 10.79
CA VAL A 54 -12.50 -17.41 10.13
C VAL A 54 -11.81 -18.63 9.55
N PHE A 55 -11.48 -18.55 8.27
CA PHE A 55 -10.74 -19.59 7.55
C PHE A 55 -9.39 -19.04 7.07
N GLN A 56 -8.33 -19.85 7.27
CA GLN A 56 -6.95 -19.47 6.94
C GLN A 56 -6.28 -20.54 6.04
N PRO A 57 -6.82 -20.79 4.84
CA PRO A 57 -6.26 -21.82 3.96
C PRO A 57 -4.84 -21.45 3.53
N VAL A 58 -3.92 -22.41 3.54
CA VAL A 58 -2.56 -22.23 3.02
C VAL A 58 -2.60 -22.04 1.51
N SER A 59 -3.50 -22.70 0.82
CA SER A 59 -3.70 -22.63 -0.62
C SER A 59 -5.19 -22.56 -0.95
N LEU A 60 -5.57 -21.82 -1.99
CA LEU A 60 -6.91 -21.83 -2.57
C LEU A 60 -7.04 -22.83 -3.74
N LYS A 61 -5.92 -23.33 -4.26
CA LYS A 61 -5.88 -24.32 -5.36
C LYS A 61 -5.84 -25.78 -4.86
N LYS A 62 -5.52 -25.97 -3.57
CA LYS A 62 -5.38 -27.29 -2.94
C LYS A 62 -6.00 -27.22 -1.56
N GLY A 63 -6.61 -28.32 -1.12
CA GLY A 63 -7.30 -28.43 0.19
C GLY A 63 -8.78 -28.04 0.10
N ASP A 64 -9.38 -27.77 1.23
CA ASP A 64 -10.83 -27.71 1.40
C ASP A 64 -11.44 -26.29 1.17
N ALA A 65 -10.63 -25.33 0.71
CA ALA A 65 -11.10 -23.94 0.60
C ALA A 65 -12.28 -23.79 -0.37
N GLU A 66 -12.26 -24.51 -1.49
CA GLU A 66 -13.33 -24.47 -2.49
C GLU A 66 -14.61 -25.14 -1.95
N SER A 67 -14.51 -26.32 -1.30
CA SER A 67 -15.67 -26.97 -0.70
C SER A 67 -16.29 -26.14 0.42
N ILE A 68 -15.46 -25.57 1.30
CA ILE A 68 -15.93 -24.67 2.36
C ILE A 68 -16.70 -23.48 1.79
N ILE A 69 -16.18 -22.84 0.73
CA ILE A 69 -16.85 -21.70 0.10
C ILE A 69 -18.14 -22.15 -0.59
N SER A 70 -18.14 -23.33 -1.23
CA SER A 70 -19.33 -23.89 -1.86
C SER A 70 -20.41 -24.23 -0.84
N ASP A 71 -20.04 -24.80 0.31
CA ASP A 71 -20.98 -25.11 1.40
C ASP A 71 -21.58 -23.87 2.04
N ILE A 72 -20.79 -22.78 2.15
CA ILE A 72 -21.28 -21.46 2.59
C ILE A 72 -22.24 -20.87 1.56
N ASN A 73 -22.03 -21.15 0.27
CA ASN A 73 -22.82 -20.66 -0.86
C ASN A 73 -23.08 -19.15 -0.81
N PRO A 74 -22.01 -18.30 -0.79
CA PRO A 74 -22.17 -16.86 -0.66
C PRO A 74 -22.78 -16.25 -1.92
N ASP A 75 -23.62 -15.22 -1.76
CA ASP A 75 -24.12 -14.43 -2.90
C ASP A 75 -23.00 -13.68 -3.59
N MET A 76 -22.04 -13.16 -2.83
CA MET A 76 -20.91 -12.36 -3.28
C MET A 76 -19.65 -12.67 -2.48
N ILE A 77 -18.48 -12.60 -3.12
CA ILE A 77 -17.19 -12.61 -2.43
C ILE A 77 -16.55 -11.23 -2.57
N VAL A 78 -16.36 -10.53 -1.47
CA VAL A 78 -15.60 -9.27 -1.43
C VAL A 78 -14.16 -9.56 -1.08
N VAL A 79 -13.24 -8.98 -1.86
CA VAL A 79 -11.80 -9.12 -1.69
C VAL A 79 -11.17 -7.73 -1.48
N ALA A 80 -10.32 -7.60 -0.48
CA ALA A 80 -9.50 -6.41 -0.25
C ALA A 80 -8.12 -6.86 0.26
N VAL A 81 -7.09 -6.71 -0.55
CA VAL A 81 -5.69 -7.07 -0.22
C VAL A 81 -5.59 -8.45 0.47
N TYR A 82 -6.15 -9.47 -0.15
CA TYR A 82 -6.11 -10.84 0.40
C TYR A 82 -4.74 -11.49 0.24
N GLY A 83 -4.04 -11.18 -0.85
CA GLY A 83 -2.70 -11.67 -1.13
C GLY A 83 -2.65 -13.11 -1.62
N LYS A 84 -3.75 -13.62 -2.19
CA LYS A 84 -3.81 -14.91 -2.91
C LYS A 84 -4.64 -14.76 -4.17
N ILE A 85 -4.23 -15.46 -5.23
CA ILE A 85 -4.99 -15.56 -6.48
C ILE A 85 -6.15 -16.52 -6.26
N LEU A 86 -7.37 -16.08 -6.56
CA LEU A 86 -8.56 -16.90 -6.56
C LEU A 86 -8.60 -17.73 -7.85
N PRO A 87 -8.68 -19.07 -7.77
CA PRO A 87 -8.85 -19.91 -8.96
C PRO A 87 -10.23 -19.72 -9.58
N GLN A 88 -10.37 -20.04 -10.87
CA GLN A 88 -11.62 -19.87 -11.61
C GLN A 88 -12.79 -20.64 -10.96
N SER A 89 -12.52 -21.79 -10.36
CA SER A 89 -13.54 -22.57 -9.65
C SER A 89 -14.17 -21.79 -8.49
N ILE A 90 -13.38 -21.03 -7.73
CA ILE A 90 -13.88 -20.15 -6.65
C ILE A 90 -14.55 -18.90 -7.23
N LEU A 91 -14.00 -18.30 -8.31
CA LEU A 91 -14.60 -17.12 -8.94
C LEU A 91 -16.03 -17.39 -9.45
N ASN A 92 -16.34 -18.63 -9.81
CA ASN A 92 -17.63 -19.03 -10.35
C ASN A 92 -18.67 -19.41 -9.27
N ILE A 93 -18.31 -19.49 -7.98
CA ILE A 93 -19.24 -19.90 -6.92
C ILE A 93 -20.31 -18.83 -6.66
N PRO A 94 -19.95 -17.56 -6.36
CA PRO A 94 -20.96 -16.58 -5.98
C PRO A 94 -21.78 -16.10 -7.18
N ARG A 95 -23.11 -16.11 -7.05
CA ARG A 95 -24.03 -15.66 -8.15
C ARG A 95 -23.85 -14.21 -8.57
N LEU A 96 -23.42 -13.33 -7.65
CA LEU A 96 -23.14 -11.91 -7.87
C LEU A 96 -21.65 -11.66 -8.19
N GLY A 97 -20.84 -12.73 -8.28
CA GLY A 97 -19.43 -12.66 -8.60
C GLY A 97 -18.52 -12.32 -7.43
N CYS A 98 -17.24 -12.24 -7.73
CA CYS A 98 -16.19 -11.81 -6.81
C CYS A 98 -15.80 -10.35 -7.11
N VAL A 99 -15.84 -9.49 -6.11
CA VAL A 99 -15.57 -8.05 -6.23
C VAL A 99 -14.30 -7.70 -5.45
N ASN A 100 -13.41 -6.94 -6.08
CA ASN A 100 -12.16 -6.48 -5.45
C ASN A 100 -12.17 -4.98 -5.21
N VAL A 101 -11.68 -4.57 -4.04
CA VAL A 101 -11.38 -3.17 -3.69
C VAL A 101 -9.92 -2.92 -4.04
N HIS A 102 -9.66 -2.31 -5.19
CA HIS A 102 -8.32 -2.08 -5.71
C HIS A 102 -7.84 -0.65 -5.46
N GLY A 103 -6.61 -0.50 -4.96
CA GLY A 103 -6.03 0.78 -4.50
C GLY A 103 -5.43 1.63 -5.62
N SER A 104 -6.06 1.71 -6.79
CA SER A 104 -5.70 2.61 -7.88
C SER A 104 -6.89 2.94 -8.77
N LEU A 105 -6.68 3.86 -9.71
CA LEU A 105 -7.59 4.14 -10.82
C LEU A 105 -7.25 3.21 -12.00
N LEU A 106 -7.82 2.00 -12.01
CA LEU A 106 -7.61 1.04 -13.10
C LEU A 106 -8.01 1.66 -14.46
N PRO A 107 -7.28 1.29 -15.54
CA PRO A 107 -6.31 0.19 -15.68
C PRO A 107 -4.88 0.50 -15.20
N SER A 108 -4.62 1.68 -14.62
CA SER A 108 -3.30 2.02 -14.09
C SER A 108 -2.99 1.27 -12.80
N TYR A 109 -1.73 0.83 -12.65
CA TYR A 109 -1.23 0.19 -11.42
C TYR A 109 -1.93 -1.12 -11.05
N ARG A 110 -2.15 -2.03 -12.01
CA ARG A 110 -2.50 -3.42 -11.70
C ARG A 110 -1.39 -4.06 -10.87
N GLY A 111 -1.72 -4.89 -9.88
CA GLY A 111 -0.74 -5.65 -9.13
C GLY A 111 -0.68 -5.35 -7.64
N ALA A 112 0.51 -5.56 -7.05
CA ALA A 112 0.63 -5.75 -5.61
C ALA A 112 0.76 -4.47 -4.78
N ALA A 113 1.25 -3.35 -5.37
CA ALA A 113 1.61 -2.15 -4.61
C ALA A 113 1.17 -0.84 -5.29
N PRO A 114 -0.09 -0.72 -5.76
CA PRO A 114 -0.55 0.44 -6.52
C PRO A 114 -0.38 1.76 -5.75
N ILE A 115 -0.66 1.77 -4.45
CA ILE A 115 -0.61 2.95 -3.60
C ILE A 115 0.82 3.48 -3.48
N GLN A 116 1.79 2.58 -3.24
CA GLN A 116 3.19 2.98 -3.14
C GLN A 116 3.71 3.53 -4.47
N TRP A 117 3.39 2.86 -5.57
CA TRP A 117 3.88 3.27 -6.89
C TRP A 117 3.29 4.60 -7.35
N SER A 118 2.02 4.91 -7.07
CA SER A 118 1.47 6.22 -7.39
C SER A 118 2.21 7.36 -6.66
N VAL A 119 2.62 7.12 -5.40
CA VAL A 119 3.42 8.09 -4.63
C VAL A 119 4.86 8.18 -5.13
N ILE A 120 5.52 7.05 -5.41
CA ILE A 120 6.90 7.00 -5.92
C ILE A 120 7.01 7.69 -7.28
N ASN A 121 6.02 7.48 -8.15
CA ASN A 121 5.98 8.11 -9.48
C ASN A 121 5.62 9.61 -9.43
N GLY A 122 5.18 10.11 -8.28
CA GLY A 122 4.83 11.52 -8.11
C GLY A 122 3.50 11.90 -8.74
N ASP A 123 2.58 10.95 -8.85
CA ASP A 123 1.25 11.24 -9.38
C ASP A 123 0.54 12.29 -8.52
N GLU A 124 -0.21 13.18 -9.17
CA GLU A 124 -1.02 14.19 -8.49
C GLU A 124 -2.31 13.62 -7.92
N LYS A 125 -2.78 12.50 -8.47
CA LYS A 125 -4.04 11.86 -8.13
C LYS A 125 -3.91 10.34 -8.14
N THR A 126 -4.74 9.71 -7.35
CA THR A 126 -4.97 8.27 -7.33
C THR A 126 -6.42 7.99 -6.97
N GLY A 127 -6.76 6.79 -6.56
CA GLY A 127 -8.11 6.48 -6.10
C GLY A 127 -8.32 5.02 -5.80
N ILE A 128 -9.59 4.68 -5.73
CA ILE A 128 -10.06 3.30 -5.58
C ILE A 128 -10.87 2.90 -6.81
N THR A 129 -10.71 1.67 -7.23
CA THR A 129 -11.59 1.01 -8.21
C THR A 129 -12.25 -0.20 -7.56
N ILE A 130 -13.57 -0.26 -7.59
CA ILE A 130 -14.33 -1.48 -7.35
C ILE A 130 -14.46 -2.19 -8.68
N MET A 131 -14.03 -3.46 -8.74
CA MET A 131 -13.99 -4.24 -9.99
C MET A 131 -14.42 -5.68 -9.76
N TYR A 132 -14.96 -6.32 -10.79
CA TYR A 132 -15.08 -7.77 -10.80
C TYR A 132 -13.71 -8.44 -10.91
N MET A 133 -13.53 -9.54 -10.23
CA MET A 133 -12.31 -10.35 -10.38
C MET A 133 -12.41 -11.25 -11.59
N ALA A 134 -11.29 -11.39 -12.30
CA ALA A 134 -11.10 -12.30 -13.43
C ALA A 134 -9.85 -13.17 -13.19
N SER A 135 -9.55 -14.06 -14.14
CA SER A 135 -8.38 -14.96 -14.05
C SER A 135 -7.03 -14.24 -14.12
N GLY A 136 -6.99 -13.03 -14.71
CA GLY A 136 -5.80 -12.18 -14.77
C GLY A 136 -5.67 -11.32 -13.51
N ILE A 137 -4.44 -10.78 -13.29
CA ILE A 137 -4.18 -9.89 -12.16
C ILE A 137 -4.83 -8.53 -12.44
N ASP A 138 -5.87 -8.21 -11.68
CA ASP A 138 -6.62 -6.95 -11.72
C ASP A 138 -7.12 -6.57 -13.14
N THR A 139 -7.53 -7.56 -13.94
CA THR A 139 -7.96 -7.38 -15.35
C THR A 139 -9.47 -7.40 -15.54
N GLY A 140 -10.25 -7.62 -14.49
CA GLY A 140 -11.71 -7.69 -14.59
C GLY A 140 -12.36 -6.32 -14.82
N ASP A 141 -13.66 -6.34 -15.15
CA ASP A 141 -14.41 -5.15 -15.49
C ASP A 141 -14.57 -4.23 -14.26
N MET A 142 -14.40 -2.94 -14.46
CA MET A 142 -14.52 -1.91 -13.43
C MET A 142 -15.99 -1.55 -13.21
N ILE A 143 -16.43 -1.53 -11.95
CA ILE A 143 -17.82 -1.23 -11.58
C ILE A 143 -17.96 0.24 -11.16
N ALA A 144 -17.05 0.70 -10.30
CA ALA A 144 -17.05 2.07 -9.79
C ALA A 144 -15.63 2.55 -9.52
N LYS A 145 -15.41 3.86 -9.64
CA LYS A 145 -14.13 4.52 -9.31
C LYS A 145 -14.38 5.76 -8.47
N ARG A 146 -13.44 6.04 -7.59
CA ARG A 146 -13.42 7.32 -6.86
C ARG A 146 -11.99 7.85 -6.81
N GLU A 147 -11.80 9.02 -7.43
CA GLU A 147 -10.52 9.72 -7.52
C GLU A 147 -10.30 10.61 -6.30
N VAL A 148 -9.05 10.73 -5.86
CA VAL A 148 -8.60 11.66 -4.82
C VAL A 148 -7.24 12.23 -5.17
N PRO A 149 -6.93 13.49 -4.77
CA PRO A 149 -5.57 14.02 -4.91
C PRO A 149 -4.60 13.33 -3.94
N ILE A 150 -3.34 13.27 -4.32
CA ILE A 150 -2.23 12.88 -3.44
C ILE A 150 -1.61 14.15 -2.87
N GLY A 151 -1.49 14.24 -1.54
CA GLY A 151 -0.87 15.39 -0.89
C GLY A 151 0.62 15.49 -1.22
N LYS A 152 1.15 16.72 -1.33
CA LYS A 152 2.56 16.97 -1.72
C LYS A 152 3.59 16.30 -0.80
N ASP A 153 3.26 16.13 0.47
CA ASP A 153 4.10 15.50 1.48
C ASP A 153 3.50 14.20 2.03
N GLU A 154 2.32 13.81 1.51
CA GLU A 154 1.62 12.60 1.94
C GLU A 154 2.45 11.36 1.63
N THR A 155 2.65 10.54 2.65
CA THR A 155 3.35 9.26 2.54
C THR A 155 2.42 8.18 1.99
N SER A 156 3.00 7.11 1.47
CA SER A 156 2.20 5.95 1.04
C SER A 156 1.43 5.30 2.21
N GLY A 157 1.93 5.40 3.44
CA GLY A 157 1.22 4.92 4.63
C GLY A 157 -0.03 5.74 4.92
N GLU A 158 0.08 7.07 4.94
CA GLU A 158 -1.08 7.96 5.14
C GLU A 158 -2.10 7.82 4.02
N LEU A 159 -1.64 7.74 2.76
CA LEU A 159 -2.50 7.49 1.62
C LEU A 159 -3.21 6.13 1.70
N PHE A 160 -2.50 5.08 2.17
CA PHE A 160 -3.06 3.75 2.38
C PHE A 160 -4.23 3.77 3.38
N ASP A 161 -4.06 4.46 4.51
CA ASP A 161 -5.11 4.60 5.52
C ASP A 161 -6.33 5.35 4.95
N ARG A 162 -6.10 6.44 4.24
CA ARG A 162 -7.15 7.23 3.61
C ARG A 162 -7.90 6.46 2.52
N LEU A 163 -7.17 5.74 1.67
CA LEU A 163 -7.78 4.92 0.60
C LEU A 163 -8.51 3.69 1.14
N SER A 164 -8.11 3.13 2.29
CA SER A 164 -8.83 2.03 2.91
C SER A 164 -10.25 2.42 3.34
N LEU A 165 -10.41 3.62 3.92
CA LEU A 165 -11.70 4.18 4.29
C LEU A 165 -12.54 4.52 3.05
N LEU A 166 -11.94 5.18 2.07
CA LEU A 166 -12.61 5.51 0.80
C LEU A 166 -13.09 4.26 0.07
N GLY A 167 -12.27 3.20 0.08
CA GLY A 167 -12.60 1.91 -0.53
C GLY A 167 -13.78 1.23 0.14
N ALA A 168 -13.86 1.30 1.46
CA ALA A 168 -14.98 0.78 2.23
C ALA A 168 -16.30 1.52 1.91
N GLU A 169 -16.25 2.84 1.81
CA GLU A 169 -17.41 3.65 1.43
C GLU A 169 -17.85 3.35 0.00
N LEU A 170 -16.91 3.39 -0.96
CA LEU A 170 -17.22 3.12 -2.36
C LEU A 170 -17.76 1.71 -2.58
N LEU A 171 -17.25 0.72 -1.84
CA LEU A 171 -17.76 -0.65 -1.85
C LEU A 171 -19.23 -0.69 -1.42
N ALA A 172 -19.56 -0.08 -0.28
CA ALA A 172 -20.92 -0.07 0.24
C ALA A 172 -21.89 0.66 -0.69
N ASP A 173 -21.46 1.75 -1.33
CA ASP A 173 -22.25 2.49 -2.32
C ASP A 173 -22.47 1.67 -3.62
N THR A 174 -21.55 0.75 -3.93
CA THR A 174 -21.56 -0.02 -5.17
C THR A 174 -22.41 -1.30 -5.07
N ILE A 175 -22.39 -1.99 -3.92
CA ILE A 175 -23.07 -3.29 -3.75
C ILE A 175 -24.55 -3.27 -4.14
N PRO A 176 -25.38 -2.27 -3.75
CA PRO A 176 -26.79 -2.27 -4.12
C PRO A 176 -27.02 -2.35 -5.64
N SER A 177 -26.21 -1.68 -6.44
CA SER A 177 -26.33 -1.73 -7.90
C SER A 177 -25.94 -3.09 -8.49
N ILE A 178 -25.06 -3.84 -7.80
CA ILE A 178 -24.72 -5.21 -8.18
C ILE A 178 -25.88 -6.16 -7.83
N GLU A 179 -26.49 -5.97 -6.65
CA GLU A 179 -27.59 -6.81 -6.18
C GLU A 179 -28.85 -6.70 -7.03
N ASP A 180 -29.19 -5.47 -7.45
CA ASP A 180 -30.36 -5.20 -8.29
C ASP A 180 -30.10 -5.31 -9.80
N GLY A 181 -28.85 -5.59 -10.20
CA GLY A 181 -28.43 -5.78 -11.60
C GLY A 181 -28.37 -4.47 -12.42
N THR A 182 -28.37 -3.30 -11.76
CA THR A 182 -28.24 -2.00 -12.44
C THR A 182 -26.79 -1.55 -12.62
N ALA A 183 -25.83 -2.21 -12.00
CA ALA A 183 -24.40 -1.97 -12.22
C ALA A 183 -24.04 -2.03 -13.70
N LYS A 184 -23.21 -1.09 -14.15
CA LYS A 184 -22.74 -1.00 -15.54
C LYS A 184 -21.22 -1.22 -15.60
N PRO A 185 -20.73 -2.46 -15.54
CA PRO A 185 -19.30 -2.73 -15.56
C PRO A 185 -18.68 -2.26 -16.88
N GLU A 186 -17.52 -1.62 -16.78
CA GLU A 186 -16.74 -1.10 -17.90
C GLU A 186 -15.49 -1.95 -18.09
N LYS A 187 -15.24 -2.41 -19.32
CA LYS A 187 -14.00 -3.11 -19.65
C LYS A 187 -12.81 -2.18 -19.56
N GLN A 188 -11.71 -2.72 -19.05
CA GLN A 188 -10.46 -1.98 -19.00
C GLN A 188 -9.85 -1.84 -20.40
N ASP A 189 -9.31 -0.66 -20.72
CA ASP A 189 -8.50 -0.45 -21.91
C ASP A 189 -7.08 -0.99 -21.66
N GLU A 190 -6.73 -2.10 -22.31
CA GLU A 190 -5.43 -2.76 -22.17
C GLU A 190 -4.26 -1.88 -22.59
N SER A 191 -4.49 -0.92 -23.52
CA SER A 191 -3.44 0.00 -23.98
C SER A 191 -3.00 1.01 -22.91
N LEU A 192 -3.85 1.24 -21.89
CA LEU A 192 -3.60 2.14 -20.77
C LEU A 192 -3.14 1.41 -19.50
N ALA A 193 -3.05 0.09 -19.56
CA ALA A 193 -2.69 -0.70 -18.40
C ALA A 193 -1.23 -0.51 -18.00
N THR A 194 -1.00 -0.22 -16.72
CA THR A 194 0.33 -0.20 -16.11
C THR A 194 0.38 -1.15 -14.91
N TYR A 195 1.60 -1.52 -14.49
CA TYR A 195 1.78 -2.51 -13.45
C TYR A 195 2.53 -1.95 -12.25
N ALA A 196 2.09 -2.35 -11.06
CA ALA A 196 2.66 -1.99 -9.77
C ALA A 196 3.23 -3.25 -9.08
N PRO A 197 4.49 -3.62 -9.35
CA PRO A 197 5.11 -4.78 -8.74
C PRO A 197 5.23 -4.61 -7.22
N MET A 198 5.43 -5.74 -6.53
CA MET A 198 5.64 -5.74 -5.09
C MET A 198 6.87 -4.92 -4.71
N ILE A 199 6.72 -4.06 -3.70
CA ILE A 199 7.85 -3.33 -3.12
C ILE A 199 8.81 -4.32 -2.45
N SER A 200 10.11 -4.16 -2.69
CA SER A 200 11.17 -4.95 -2.08
C SER A 200 12.09 -4.09 -1.21
N LYS A 201 12.89 -4.73 -0.36
CA LYS A 201 13.86 -4.03 0.49
C LYS A 201 14.99 -3.37 -0.31
N ASP A 202 15.31 -3.93 -1.47
CA ASP A 202 16.38 -3.43 -2.33
C ASP A 202 16.05 -2.07 -2.95
N MET A 203 14.77 -1.74 -3.04
CA MET A 203 14.31 -0.42 -3.48
C MET A 203 14.58 0.70 -2.46
N ALA A 204 14.99 0.35 -1.25
CA ALA A 204 15.20 1.33 -0.18
C ALA A 204 16.42 2.23 -0.40
N ASP A 205 17.44 1.76 -1.11
CA ASP A 205 18.67 2.51 -1.28
C ASP A 205 18.46 3.67 -2.27
N ILE A 206 18.76 4.89 -1.80
CA ILE A 206 18.54 6.12 -2.57
C ILE A 206 19.66 6.30 -3.58
N ASP A 207 19.29 6.43 -4.85
CA ASP A 207 20.17 6.95 -5.90
C ASP A 207 20.13 8.49 -5.91
N TRP A 208 21.14 9.09 -5.31
CA TRP A 208 21.26 10.54 -5.21
C TRP A 208 21.52 11.25 -6.56
N LYS A 209 21.83 10.50 -7.63
CA LYS A 209 21.98 11.05 -8.99
C LYS A 209 20.63 11.38 -9.64
N ARG A 210 19.52 10.96 -9.05
CA ARG A 210 18.18 11.30 -9.52
C ARG A 210 17.81 12.73 -9.13
N PRO A 211 16.83 13.34 -9.81
CA PRO A 211 16.29 14.66 -9.41
C PRO A 211 15.74 14.67 -7.99
N ALA A 212 15.86 15.77 -7.28
CA ALA A 212 15.39 15.92 -5.90
C ALA A 212 13.91 15.56 -5.72
N GLY A 213 13.06 15.88 -6.71
CA GLY A 213 11.64 15.51 -6.71
C GLY A 213 11.42 14.00 -6.67
N GLU A 214 12.19 13.24 -7.45
CA GLU A 214 12.11 11.77 -7.47
C GLU A 214 12.65 11.16 -6.18
N VAL A 215 13.74 11.71 -5.63
CA VAL A 215 14.28 11.30 -4.33
C VAL A 215 13.25 11.54 -3.22
N LYS A 216 12.60 12.70 -3.19
CA LYS A 216 11.53 13.00 -2.22
C LYS A 216 10.36 12.03 -2.38
N ASN A 217 9.94 11.74 -3.61
CA ASN A 217 8.86 10.81 -3.89
C ASN A 217 9.20 9.38 -3.46
N LEU A 218 10.43 8.92 -3.67
CA LEU A 218 10.90 7.63 -3.18
C LEU A 218 10.84 7.57 -1.64
N ILE A 219 11.32 8.63 -0.95
CA ILE A 219 11.30 8.72 0.50
C ILE A 219 9.87 8.58 1.04
N ARG A 220 8.92 9.37 0.54
CA ARG A 220 7.52 9.34 1.00
C ARG A 220 6.77 8.09 0.53
N GLY A 221 7.10 7.56 -0.67
CA GLY A 221 6.47 6.36 -1.23
C GLY A 221 6.89 5.06 -0.57
N LEU A 222 8.09 5.01 0.03
CA LEU A 222 8.56 3.86 0.80
C LEU A 222 8.30 3.97 2.32
N ASN A 223 7.66 5.04 2.78
CA ASN A 223 7.30 5.22 4.18
C ASN A 223 5.87 4.69 4.43
N PRO A 224 5.63 3.75 5.37
CA PRO A 224 6.51 3.32 6.47
C PRO A 224 7.42 2.12 6.18
N TRP A 225 7.30 1.46 5.04
CA TRP A 225 8.08 0.27 4.72
C TRP A 225 8.42 0.20 3.22
N PRO A 226 9.68 -0.16 2.88
CA PRO A 226 10.83 -0.53 3.72
C PRO A 226 11.55 0.66 4.37
N CYS A 227 11.18 1.89 4.09
CA CYS A 227 11.80 3.18 4.35
C CYS A 227 13.06 3.39 3.49
N ALA A 228 13.09 4.51 2.79
CA ALA A 228 14.27 4.90 2.02
C ALA A 228 15.51 5.02 2.93
N SER A 229 16.65 4.62 2.42
CA SER A 229 17.90 4.59 3.20
C SER A 229 19.11 4.98 2.36
N SER A 230 20.17 5.41 3.05
CA SER A 230 21.49 5.66 2.48
C SER A 230 22.55 5.41 3.54
N ARG A 231 23.81 5.70 3.24
CA ARG A 231 24.91 5.68 4.20
C ARG A 231 25.51 7.07 4.33
N LEU A 232 25.49 7.61 5.53
CA LEU A 232 26.18 8.86 5.85
C LEU A 232 27.49 8.51 6.54
N ASP A 233 28.59 8.87 5.93
CA ASP A 233 29.95 8.49 6.39
C ASP A 233 30.08 6.98 6.72
N GLY A 234 29.53 6.14 5.82
CA GLY A 234 29.56 4.68 5.94
C GLY A 234 28.54 4.07 6.89
N LYS A 235 27.84 4.83 7.70
CA LYS A 235 26.80 4.36 8.63
C LYS A 235 25.41 4.44 7.98
N LYS A 236 24.63 3.37 8.09
CA LYS A 236 23.29 3.33 7.53
C LYS A 236 22.37 4.35 8.22
N ILE A 237 21.65 5.10 7.41
CA ILE A 237 20.60 6.00 7.87
C ILE A 237 19.31 5.73 7.09
N LYS A 238 18.17 5.69 7.78
CA LYS A 238 16.84 5.70 7.16
C LYS A 238 16.33 7.12 7.12
N ILE A 239 15.61 7.45 6.05
CA ILE A 239 15.06 8.78 5.81
C ILE A 239 13.54 8.63 5.69
N PHE A 240 12.79 9.37 6.53
CA PHE A 240 11.32 9.27 6.61
C PHE A 240 10.62 10.44 5.96
N SER A 241 11.25 11.61 5.95
CA SER A 241 10.72 12.79 5.28
C SER A 241 11.81 13.73 4.83
N ALA A 242 11.57 14.42 3.73
CA ALA A 242 12.48 15.40 3.14
C ALA A 242 11.70 16.56 2.53
N GLU A 243 12.30 17.73 2.51
CA GLU A 243 11.80 18.94 1.88
C GLU A 243 12.67 19.27 0.66
N LEU A 244 12.07 19.77 -0.43
CA LEU A 244 12.81 20.18 -1.61
C LEU A 244 13.57 21.49 -1.37
N SER A 245 14.74 21.59 -2.00
CA SER A 245 15.53 22.81 -2.07
C SER A 245 16.11 22.95 -3.49
N GLU A 246 16.24 24.18 -3.95
CA GLU A 246 16.75 24.49 -5.29
C GLU A 246 18.29 24.59 -5.35
N LEU A 247 18.96 24.45 -4.21
CA LEU A 247 20.42 24.50 -4.16
C LEU A 247 21.01 23.30 -4.91
N ASN A 248 22.04 23.56 -5.70
CA ASN A 248 22.71 22.56 -6.51
C ASN A 248 24.15 22.34 -6.05
N GLY A 249 24.62 21.12 -6.20
CA GLY A 249 25.98 20.70 -5.84
C GLY A 249 26.29 19.31 -6.38
N GLU A 250 27.36 18.72 -5.88
CA GLU A 250 27.75 17.36 -6.24
C GLU A 250 26.78 16.34 -5.64
N ALA A 251 26.13 15.55 -6.50
CA ALA A 251 25.11 14.58 -6.08
C ALA A 251 25.66 13.58 -5.02
N GLY A 252 24.86 13.33 -3.98
CA GLY A 252 25.26 12.50 -2.84
C GLY A 252 26.09 13.22 -1.79
N THR A 253 26.43 14.52 -1.99
CA THR A 253 27.12 15.30 -0.97
C THR A 253 26.12 15.92 0.00
N ALA A 254 26.33 15.73 1.30
CA ALA A 254 25.59 16.38 2.38
C ALA A 254 26.39 17.56 2.94
N VAL A 255 25.68 18.61 3.27
CA VAL A 255 26.22 19.80 3.95
C VAL A 255 25.31 20.25 5.08
N ASN A 256 25.91 20.94 6.05
CA ASN A 256 25.12 21.67 7.04
C ASN A 256 24.67 23.00 6.42
N CYS A 257 23.40 23.15 6.18
CA CYS A 257 22.77 24.38 5.69
C CYS A 257 21.87 24.95 6.78
N ASP A 258 22.37 25.98 7.48
CA ASP A 258 21.64 26.65 8.57
C ASP A 258 21.08 25.68 9.64
N GLY A 259 21.91 24.75 10.10
CA GLY A 259 21.53 23.75 11.11
C GLY A 259 20.69 22.58 10.57
N ARG A 260 20.54 22.46 9.24
CA ARG A 260 19.78 21.39 8.59
C ARG A 260 20.70 20.55 7.69
N ILE A 261 20.38 19.26 7.55
CA ILE A 261 21.09 18.37 6.64
C ILE A 261 20.53 18.56 5.23
N LEU A 262 21.29 19.23 4.37
CA LEU A 262 20.97 19.37 2.95
C LEU A 262 21.79 18.34 2.17
N VAL A 263 21.15 17.59 1.26
CA VAL A 263 21.80 16.62 0.39
C VAL A 263 21.53 16.99 -1.06
N TYR A 264 22.62 17.16 -1.83
CA TYR A 264 22.52 17.45 -3.25
C TYR A 264 22.10 16.19 -4.03
N CYS A 265 21.24 16.42 -5.02
CA CYS A 265 20.74 15.40 -5.94
C CYS A 265 21.30 15.64 -7.36
N GLY A 266 20.93 14.82 -8.33
CA GLY A 266 21.30 15.03 -9.72
C GLY A 266 20.82 16.38 -10.26
N GLU A 267 19.66 16.82 -9.78
CA GLU A 267 19.10 18.16 -10.00
C GLU A 267 18.41 18.60 -8.70
N GLY A 268 18.75 19.81 -8.21
CA GLY A 268 18.26 20.32 -6.95
C GLY A 268 18.86 19.59 -5.74
N SER A 269 18.19 19.70 -4.61
CA SER A 269 18.61 19.08 -3.36
C SER A 269 17.42 18.79 -2.45
N VAL A 270 17.64 18.01 -1.41
CA VAL A 270 16.64 17.74 -0.37
C VAL A 270 17.21 18.07 1.02
N ILE A 271 16.34 18.62 1.87
CA ILE A 271 16.62 18.82 3.30
C ILE A 271 16.02 17.62 4.05
N LEU A 272 16.85 16.86 4.74
CA LEU A 272 16.41 15.71 5.52
C LEU A 272 15.70 16.18 6.79
N LYS A 273 14.37 16.00 6.86
CA LYS A 273 13.56 16.47 8.00
C LYS A 273 13.57 15.46 9.15
N GLU A 274 13.42 14.19 8.82
CA GLU A 274 13.31 13.13 9.81
C GLU A 274 14.08 11.91 9.38
N ILE A 275 14.97 11.45 10.26
CA ILE A 275 15.91 10.36 9.98
C ILE A 275 15.98 9.38 11.15
N GLN A 276 16.55 8.22 10.90
CA GLN A 276 16.91 7.24 11.91
C GLN A 276 18.33 6.71 11.62
N PRO A 277 19.31 7.10 12.41
CA PRO A 277 20.66 6.53 12.31
C PRO A 277 20.65 5.04 12.70
N GLU A 278 21.65 4.32 12.22
CA GLU A 278 21.85 2.91 12.59
C GLU A 278 21.89 2.75 14.10
N ASN A 279 21.14 1.79 14.64
CA ASN A 279 20.98 1.51 16.07
C ASN A 279 20.41 2.70 16.89
N GLY A 280 19.98 3.78 16.24
CA GLY A 280 19.41 4.96 16.87
C GLY A 280 17.87 4.97 16.87
N LYS A 281 17.31 6.04 17.44
CA LYS A 281 15.88 6.35 17.38
C LYS A 281 15.61 7.29 16.21
N ARG A 282 14.37 7.29 15.71
CA ARG A 282 13.86 8.27 14.78
C ARG A 282 13.90 9.65 15.42
N MET A 283 14.43 10.65 14.70
CA MET A 283 14.65 12.00 15.21
C MET A 283 14.68 13.04 14.07
N PRO A 284 14.45 14.33 14.37
CA PRO A 284 14.68 15.41 13.41
C PRO A 284 16.14 15.44 12.92
N GLY A 285 16.36 15.76 11.63
CA GLY A 285 17.71 15.91 11.08
C GLY A 285 18.54 16.97 11.78
N GLU A 286 17.91 18.05 12.22
CA GLU A 286 18.55 19.13 13.02
C GLU A 286 19.08 18.60 14.35
N SER A 287 18.31 17.74 15.04
CA SER A 287 18.75 17.13 16.31
C SER A 287 19.93 16.19 16.12
N TYR A 288 20.00 15.50 14.97
CA TYR A 288 21.14 14.65 14.64
C TYR A 288 22.44 15.45 14.51
N LEU A 289 22.39 16.63 13.87
CA LEU A 289 23.55 17.50 13.66
C LEU A 289 24.16 18.00 14.95
N LEU A 290 23.40 18.15 16.04
CA LEU A 290 23.91 18.57 17.35
C LEU A 290 24.95 17.59 17.90
N GLY A 291 24.75 16.29 17.67
CA GLY A 291 25.69 15.25 18.11
C GLY A 291 26.66 14.77 17.02
N HIS A 292 26.38 15.10 15.77
CA HIS A 292 27.12 14.62 14.59
C HIS A 292 27.28 15.77 13.58
N PRO A 293 28.11 16.80 13.91
CA PRO A 293 28.27 17.97 13.04
C PRO A 293 28.90 17.60 11.72
N ILE A 294 28.31 18.07 10.63
CA ILE A 294 28.89 18.00 9.29
C ILE A 294 29.75 19.25 9.10
N ASN A 295 31.07 19.09 9.26
CA ASN A 295 32.05 20.16 9.07
C ASN A 295 32.56 20.11 7.63
N GLY A 296 31.98 20.94 6.77
CA GLY A 296 32.28 20.95 5.33
C GLY A 296 31.31 20.03 4.56
N LYS A 297 31.82 18.95 3.99
CA LYS A 297 31.06 17.97 3.17
C LYS A 297 31.11 16.59 3.77
N ALA A 298 29.99 15.87 3.78
CA ALA A 298 29.91 14.43 4.01
C ALA A 298 29.36 13.74 2.77
N VAL A 299 29.60 12.45 2.59
CA VAL A 299 29.17 11.69 1.42
C VAL A 299 28.08 10.71 1.81
N LEU A 300 27.00 10.70 1.02
CA LEU A 300 25.96 9.67 1.07
C LEU A 300 26.10 8.73 -0.11
N GLY A 301 26.19 7.42 0.18
CA GLY A 301 26.34 6.38 -0.85
C GLY A 301 26.19 4.99 -0.27
#